data_88d57f6a1978e8c71ff0c044b73076ed
#
_entry.id   88d57f6a1978e8c71ff0c044b73076ed
#
_cell.length_a   1.000
_cell.length_b   1.000
_cell.length_c   1.000
_cell.angle_alpha   90.00
_cell.angle_beta   90.00
_cell.angle_gamma   90.00
#
_symmetry.space_group_name_H-M   'P 1'
#
loop_
_entity.id
_entity.type
_entity.pdbx_description
1 polymer ?
#
loop_
_entity_poly.entity_id
_entity_poly.type
_entity_poly.pdbx_seq_one_letter_code
_entity_poly.pdbx_strand_id
1 'polypeptide(L)'
;TSNLEDGEVALNIADKKLYARNGSNIIEVANQKPNTGEVVTTMLSTDITNGQGNTFYVATVGSDNTTLANGGAGGKHPDTPFLTITKALATATSGDTIVVAPGEYQEAFPLTVPDGVTLRGTNLRSTSIKPTSVTNDNNALILSGDCHVSDLTIKDFFYNSGADEGYAFVVVSNMDSTTSPYVERCTVTTKGSVVSGSDPYGYAQGDAGRGAKLDGANIASASRHGSVLFNECTFITPNQVGLKVTNGMRVEWLNCFNYFASVGIQGVQGATG
;
A
#
# COMPACT_ATOMS: atom_id res chain seq x y z
N THR A 1 -52.04 13.21 -1.86
CA THR A 1 -50.88 13.36 -2.78
C THR A 1 -51.31 13.67 -4.21
N SER A 2 -52.53 13.36 -4.61
CA SER A 2 -53.03 13.61 -5.97
C SER A 2 -53.28 15.11 -6.30
N ASN A 3 -53.24 15.98 -5.30
CA ASN A 3 -53.53 17.41 -5.44
C ASN A 3 -52.28 18.31 -5.27
N LEU A 4 -51.09 17.75 -5.34
CA LEU A 4 -49.86 18.55 -5.31
C LEU A 4 -49.63 19.24 -6.64
N GLU A 5 -49.26 20.52 -6.59
CA GLU A 5 -48.77 21.26 -7.78
C GLU A 5 -47.30 20.86 -8.10
N ASP A 6 -46.87 21.13 -9.30
CA ASP A 6 -45.47 20.78 -9.71
C ASP A 6 -44.48 21.57 -8.88
N GLY A 7 -43.50 20.85 -8.27
CA GLY A 7 -42.55 21.38 -7.30
C GLY A 7 -43.08 21.50 -5.88
N GLU A 8 -44.38 21.27 -5.62
CA GLU A 8 -44.94 21.29 -4.28
C GLU A 8 -44.53 20.03 -3.46
N VAL A 9 -44.30 20.21 -2.16
CA VAL A 9 -43.83 19.18 -1.25
C VAL A 9 -44.90 18.87 -0.22
N ALA A 10 -45.19 17.59 0.01
CA ALA A 10 -46.13 17.14 1.04
C ALA A 10 -45.54 16.08 1.97
N LEU A 11 -45.79 16.25 3.27
CA LEU A 11 -45.48 15.24 4.26
C LEU A 11 -46.66 14.32 4.45
N ASN A 12 -46.51 13.04 4.17
CA ASN A 12 -47.48 12.02 4.57
C ASN A 12 -47.16 11.52 5.99
N ILE A 13 -48.00 11.92 6.94
CA ILE A 13 -47.79 11.62 8.36
C ILE A 13 -47.98 10.12 8.65
N ALA A 14 -48.82 9.44 7.88
CA ALA A 14 -49.16 8.03 8.12
C ALA A 14 -47.97 7.10 7.77
N ASP A 15 -47.26 7.34 6.70
CA ASP A 15 -46.08 6.57 6.28
C ASP A 15 -44.76 7.26 6.65
N LYS A 16 -44.84 8.50 7.18
CA LYS A 16 -43.68 9.33 7.60
C LYS A 16 -42.72 9.63 6.46
N LYS A 17 -43.28 9.87 5.28
CA LYS A 17 -42.51 10.15 4.05
C LYS A 17 -42.78 11.54 3.52
N LEU A 18 -41.77 12.13 2.94
CA LEU A 18 -41.85 13.41 2.22
C LEU A 18 -41.90 13.13 0.73
N TYR A 19 -42.89 13.71 0.08
CA TYR A 19 -43.12 13.58 -1.36
C TYR A 19 -43.04 14.92 -2.04
N ALA A 20 -42.57 14.94 -3.29
CA ALA A 20 -42.66 16.11 -4.17
C ALA A 20 -43.30 15.71 -5.49
N ARG A 21 -43.98 16.66 -6.15
CA ARG A 21 -44.45 16.47 -7.51
C ARG A 21 -43.42 16.97 -8.53
N ASN A 22 -43.20 16.17 -9.53
CA ASN A 22 -42.37 16.50 -10.70
C ASN A 22 -43.16 16.12 -11.97
N GLY A 23 -43.81 17.09 -12.58
CA GLY A 23 -44.69 16.86 -13.70
C GLY A 23 -45.89 15.97 -13.33
N SER A 24 -46.06 14.86 -14.02
CA SER A 24 -47.12 13.87 -13.72
C SER A 24 -46.76 12.89 -12.61
N ASN A 25 -45.52 12.91 -12.08
CA ASN A 25 -45.04 11.92 -11.13
C ASN A 25 -45.01 12.48 -9.71
N ILE A 26 -45.35 11.63 -8.73
CA ILE A 26 -45.11 11.89 -7.32
C ILE A 26 -43.83 11.10 -6.92
N ILE A 27 -42.80 11.81 -6.49
CA ILE A 27 -41.53 11.22 -6.08
C ILE A 27 -41.38 11.30 -4.57
N GLU A 28 -40.88 10.23 -3.94
CA GLU A 28 -40.48 10.23 -2.57
C GLU A 28 -39.13 10.93 -2.42
N VAL A 29 -39.07 12.00 -1.63
CA VAL A 29 -37.88 12.85 -1.46
C VAL A 29 -37.12 12.45 -0.19
N ALA A 30 -37.84 12.04 0.86
CA ALA A 30 -37.23 11.58 2.11
C ALA A 30 -38.20 10.69 2.91
N ASN A 31 -37.64 9.81 3.73
CA ASN A 31 -38.40 9.02 4.69
C ASN A 31 -37.72 9.03 6.07
N GLN A 32 -38.48 8.77 7.14
CA GLN A 32 -37.99 8.79 8.51
C GLN A 32 -37.21 7.52 8.89
N LYS A 33 -37.32 6.46 8.13
CA LYS A 33 -36.46 5.27 8.21
C LYS A 33 -35.71 5.17 6.92
N PRO A 34 -34.45 5.64 6.86
CA PRO A 34 -33.60 5.19 5.79
C PRO A 34 -33.51 3.66 5.94
N ASN A 35 -33.98 2.93 4.95
CA ASN A 35 -33.56 1.54 4.83
C ASN A 35 -32.03 1.60 4.83
N THR A 36 -31.43 0.94 5.81
CA THR A 36 -29.99 0.82 5.93
C THR A 36 -29.42 0.46 4.56
N GLY A 37 -28.90 1.45 3.85
CA GLY A 37 -28.22 1.29 2.58
C GLY A 37 -28.74 2.10 1.38
N GLU A 38 -29.97 2.58 1.37
CA GLU A 38 -30.55 3.15 0.11
C GLU A 38 -30.46 4.68 -0.04
N VAL A 39 -30.41 5.45 1.03
CA VAL A 39 -30.47 6.92 0.91
C VAL A 39 -29.11 7.55 0.69
N VAL A 40 -28.05 6.87 1.03
CA VAL A 40 -26.69 7.40 0.91
C VAL A 40 -26.00 6.96 -0.39
N THR A 41 -26.42 5.86 -0.98
CA THR A 41 -25.73 5.28 -2.12
C THR A 41 -26.08 5.87 -3.47
N THR A 42 -27.30 6.36 -3.69
CA THR A 42 -27.70 6.79 -5.04
C THR A 42 -27.45 8.27 -5.32
N MET A 43 -27.47 9.15 -4.32
CA MET A 43 -27.18 10.57 -4.50
C MET A 43 -25.73 10.96 -4.19
N LEU A 44 -25.02 10.19 -3.35
CA LEU A 44 -23.62 10.43 -3.06
C LEU A 44 -22.66 9.54 -3.89
N SER A 45 -23.17 8.46 -4.48
CA SER A 45 -22.29 7.45 -5.12
C SER A 45 -21.83 7.83 -6.53
N THR A 46 -22.54 8.66 -7.26
CA THR A 46 -22.16 9.00 -8.65
C THR A 46 -21.20 10.17 -8.76
N ASP A 47 -21.28 11.15 -7.86
CA ASP A 47 -20.46 12.36 -7.96
C ASP A 47 -19.26 12.39 -7.00
N ILE A 48 -19.31 11.66 -5.89
CA ILE A 48 -18.21 11.62 -4.91
C ILE A 48 -17.27 10.43 -5.16
N THR A 49 -17.78 9.33 -5.71
CA THR A 49 -16.95 8.13 -5.96
C THR A 49 -16.19 8.15 -7.28
N ASN A 50 -16.52 9.05 -8.21
CA ASN A 50 -15.85 9.15 -9.51
C ASN A 50 -14.47 9.84 -9.47
N GLY A 51 -13.98 10.24 -8.33
CA GLY A 51 -12.67 10.87 -8.19
C GLY A 51 -11.87 10.44 -6.94
N GLN A 52 -12.46 9.60 -6.09
CA GLN A 52 -11.77 9.06 -4.92
C GLN A 52 -11.61 7.55 -5.08
N GLY A 53 -10.38 7.05 -4.97
CA GLY A 53 -10.10 5.62 -4.94
C GLY A 53 -10.81 4.91 -3.77
N ASN A 54 -10.92 3.60 -3.85
CA ASN A 54 -11.47 2.79 -2.77
C ASN A 54 -10.46 2.71 -1.62
N THR A 55 -10.99 2.47 -0.41
CA THR A 55 -10.16 2.03 0.70
C THR A 55 -10.37 0.53 0.91
N PHE A 56 -9.27 -0.24 0.87
CA PHE A 56 -9.26 -1.65 1.24
C PHE A 56 -8.63 -1.83 2.61
N TYR A 57 -9.18 -2.74 3.39
CA TYR A 57 -8.71 -3.06 4.73
C TYR A 57 -8.13 -4.46 4.75
N VAL A 58 -7.00 -4.62 5.45
CA VAL A 58 -6.33 -5.91 5.65
C VAL A 58 -6.16 -6.13 7.14
N ALA A 59 -6.53 -7.30 7.64
CA ALA A 59 -6.35 -7.68 9.05
C ALA A 59 -6.10 -9.19 9.18
N THR A 60 -5.34 -9.60 10.19
CA THR A 60 -5.01 -11.02 10.45
C THR A 60 -6.23 -11.90 10.74
N VAL A 61 -7.36 -11.30 11.04
CA VAL A 61 -8.67 -11.96 11.24
C VAL A 61 -9.57 -11.88 9.99
N GLY A 62 -9.04 -11.35 8.88
CA GLY A 62 -9.78 -11.15 7.64
C GLY A 62 -10.01 -12.42 6.83
N SER A 63 -10.55 -12.23 5.62
CA SER A 63 -10.79 -13.32 4.65
C SER A 63 -10.55 -12.83 3.23
N ASP A 64 -9.84 -13.63 2.43
CA ASP A 64 -9.59 -13.32 1.03
C ASP A 64 -10.75 -13.71 0.09
N ASN A 65 -11.86 -14.19 0.64
CA ASN A 65 -13.09 -14.37 -0.11
C ASN A 65 -13.64 -13.01 -0.55
N THR A 66 -13.77 -12.83 -1.84
CA THR A 66 -14.25 -11.57 -2.44
C THR A 66 -15.78 -11.43 -2.40
N THR A 67 -16.50 -12.51 -2.07
CA THR A 67 -17.96 -12.52 -2.01
C THR A 67 -18.40 -12.75 -0.57
N LEU A 68 -18.96 -11.74 0.05
CA LEU A 68 -19.62 -11.87 1.35
C LEU A 68 -20.98 -12.57 1.18
N ALA A 69 -21.47 -13.18 2.26
CA ALA A 69 -22.77 -13.87 2.26
C ALA A 69 -23.95 -12.98 1.81
N ASN A 70 -23.80 -11.65 1.92
CA ASN A 70 -24.77 -10.64 1.47
C ASN A 70 -24.48 -10.07 0.08
N GLY A 71 -23.53 -10.65 -0.67
CA GLY A 71 -23.13 -10.18 -2.01
C GLY A 71 -22.21 -8.94 -2.02
N GLY A 72 -21.77 -8.46 -0.86
CA GLY A 72 -20.83 -7.35 -0.76
C GLY A 72 -19.41 -7.73 -1.16
N ALA A 73 -18.60 -6.74 -1.58
CA ALA A 73 -17.18 -6.93 -1.87
C ALA A 73 -16.37 -7.00 -0.57
N GLY A 74 -15.63 -8.08 -0.36
CA GLY A 74 -14.68 -8.19 0.75
C GLY A 74 -13.59 -7.12 0.65
N GLY A 75 -13.01 -6.78 1.78
CA GLY A 75 -11.92 -5.82 1.90
C GLY A 75 -12.33 -4.34 1.92
N LYS A 76 -13.54 -3.97 1.52
CA LYS A 76 -13.97 -2.56 1.45
C LYS A 76 -14.52 -1.99 2.77
N HIS A 77 -14.60 -2.79 3.80
CA HIS A 77 -15.07 -2.36 5.11
C HIS A 77 -14.17 -2.91 6.22
N PRO A 78 -13.91 -2.17 7.32
CA PRO A 78 -13.08 -2.64 8.43
C PRO A 78 -13.57 -3.94 9.08
N ASP A 79 -14.88 -4.19 9.06
CA ASP A 79 -15.48 -5.41 9.64
C ASP A 79 -15.37 -6.63 8.71
N THR A 80 -14.98 -6.43 7.47
CA THR A 80 -14.81 -7.48 6.46
C THR A 80 -13.49 -7.33 5.69
N PRO A 81 -12.36 -7.24 6.41
CA PRO A 81 -11.06 -6.99 5.80
C PRO A 81 -10.59 -8.21 4.98
N PHE A 82 -9.68 -8.00 4.06
CA PHE A 82 -8.89 -9.07 3.48
C PHE A 82 -7.95 -9.69 4.54
N LEU A 83 -7.60 -10.95 4.34
CA LEU A 83 -6.64 -11.66 5.19
C LEU A 83 -5.19 -11.29 4.82
N THR A 84 -4.91 -11.16 3.51
CA THR A 84 -3.55 -10.97 2.99
C THR A 84 -3.38 -9.64 2.29
N ILE A 85 -2.16 -9.09 2.39
CA ILE A 85 -1.75 -7.90 1.63
C ILE A 85 -1.69 -8.26 0.14
N THR A 86 -1.23 -9.47 -0.20
CA THR A 86 -1.26 -9.99 -1.58
C THR A 86 -2.64 -9.83 -2.22
N LYS A 87 -3.71 -10.22 -1.52
CA LYS A 87 -5.07 -10.10 -2.04
C LYS A 87 -5.50 -8.66 -2.24
N ALA A 88 -5.19 -7.80 -1.28
CA ALA A 88 -5.50 -6.37 -1.37
C ALA A 88 -4.78 -5.71 -2.57
N LEU A 89 -3.46 -5.96 -2.73
CA LEU A 89 -2.67 -5.44 -3.85
C LEU A 89 -3.17 -5.94 -5.21
N ALA A 90 -3.57 -7.22 -5.30
CA ALA A 90 -4.14 -7.79 -6.53
C ALA A 90 -5.54 -7.23 -6.88
N THR A 91 -6.21 -6.59 -5.93
CA THR A 91 -7.55 -6.03 -6.11
C THR A 91 -7.52 -4.52 -6.35
N ALA A 92 -6.54 -3.84 -5.77
CA ALA A 92 -6.41 -2.38 -5.84
C ALA A 92 -6.01 -1.90 -7.24
N THR A 93 -6.49 -0.72 -7.58
CA THR A 93 -6.19 0.02 -8.80
C THR A 93 -5.70 1.43 -8.46
N SER A 94 -5.16 2.15 -9.44
CA SER A 94 -4.66 3.51 -9.25
C SER A 94 -5.71 4.41 -8.55
N GLY A 95 -5.26 5.14 -7.54
CA GLY A 95 -6.09 5.96 -6.65
C GLY A 95 -6.59 5.23 -5.40
N ASP A 96 -6.46 3.91 -5.31
CA ASP A 96 -6.92 3.13 -4.15
C ASP A 96 -5.92 3.20 -2.98
N THR A 97 -6.45 3.07 -1.77
CA THR A 97 -5.66 2.99 -0.53
C THR A 97 -5.88 1.65 0.15
N ILE A 98 -4.81 0.97 0.52
CA ILE A 98 -4.81 -0.25 1.33
C ILE A 98 -4.37 0.11 2.75
N VAL A 99 -5.24 -0.12 3.73
CA VAL A 99 -4.98 0.11 5.15
C VAL A 99 -4.76 -1.24 5.84
N VAL A 100 -3.55 -1.44 6.35
CA VAL A 100 -3.15 -2.70 7.01
C VAL A 100 -3.24 -2.52 8.52
N ALA A 101 -4.11 -3.29 9.17
CA ALA A 101 -4.28 -3.28 10.61
C ALA A 101 -3.03 -3.80 11.35
N PRO A 102 -2.90 -3.56 12.66
CA PRO A 102 -1.81 -4.13 13.44
C PRO A 102 -1.78 -5.66 13.32
N GLY A 103 -0.58 -6.20 13.12
CA GLY A 103 -0.37 -7.64 12.96
C GLY A 103 0.95 -7.95 12.28
N GLU A 104 1.28 -9.23 12.26
CA GLU A 104 2.39 -9.78 11.48
C GLU A 104 1.85 -10.53 10.28
N TYR A 105 2.14 -10.04 9.09
CA TYR A 105 1.66 -10.59 7.82
C TYR A 105 2.75 -11.40 7.15
N GLN A 106 2.46 -12.68 6.92
CA GLN A 106 3.36 -13.58 6.19
C GLN A 106 2.92 -13.61 4.72
N GLU A 107 3.78 -13.08 3.85
CA GLU A 107 3.46 -12.90 2.45
C GLU A 107 4.48 -13.63 1.54
N ALA A 108 4.03 -14.07 0.39
CA ALA A 108 4.93 -14.60 -0.63
C ALA A 108 5.64 -13.43 -1.35
N PHE A 109 6.92 -13.24 -1.10
CA PHE A 109 7.70 -12.20 -1.76
C PHE A 109 8.07 -12.59 -3.21
N PRO A 110 8.17 -11.63 -4.13
CA PRO A 110 7.94 -10.19 -3.95
C PRO A 110 6.45 -9.82 -4.00
N LEU A 111 6.08 -8.74 -3.30
CA LEU A 111 4.81 -8.05 -3.45
C LEU A 111 4.99 -6.85 -4.38
N THR A 112 4.17 -6.70 -5.40
CA THR A 112 4.18 -5.52 -6.26
C THR A 112 3.12 -4.52 -5.78
N VAL A 113 3.55 -3.31 -5.44
CA VAL A 113 2.65 -2.19 -5.16
C VAL A 113 2.31 -1.53 -6.49
N PRO A 114 1.05 -1.59 -6.95
CA PRO A 114 0.69 -1.06 -8.26
C PRO A 114 0.84 0.46 -8.35
N ASP A 115 0.89 0.95 -9.57
CA ASP A 115 0.95 2.37 -9.87
C ASP A 115 -0.24 3.13 -9.27
N GLY A 116 0.04 4.27 -8.61
CA GLY A 116 -0.97 5.11 -7.97
C GLY A 116 -1.67 4.49 -6.75
N VAL A 117 -1.20 3.36 -6.22
CA VAL A 117 -1.76 2.71 -5.03
C VAL A 117 -1.02 3.11 -3.77
N THR A 118 -1.77 3.45 -2.72
CA THR A 118 -1.21 3.67 -1.37
C THR A 118 -1.31 2.39 -0.54
N LEU A 119 -0.18 1.88 -0.04
CA LEU A 119 -0.09 0.82 0.95
C LEU A 119 0.34 1.42 2.30
N ARG A 120 -0.55 1.42 3.27
CA ARG A 120 -0.30 2.04 4.57
C ARG A 120 -0.59 1.11 5.74
N GLY A 121 0.38 0.95 6.64
CA GLY A 121 0.16 0.38 7.96
C GLY A 121 -0.58 1.37 8.88
N THR A 122 -1.31 0.87 9.85
CA THR A 122 -1.93 1.72 10.87
C THR A 122 -0.92 2.19 11.93
N ASN A 123 0.18 1.46 12.08
CA ASN A 123 1.24 1.81 13.02
C ASN A 123 2.55 1.13 12.61
N LEU A 124 3.60 1.91 12.52
CA LEU A 124 4.94 1.49 12.11
C LEU A 124 5.44 0.23 12.84
N ARG A 125 5.25 0.15 14.14
CA ARG A 125 5.82 -0.93 14.97
C ARG A 125 4.93 -2.15 15.08
N SER A 126 3.63 -1.98 15.00
CA SER A 126 2.67 -3.06 15.15
C SER A 126 2.18 -3.65 13.83
N THR A 127 2.52 -3.03 12.69
CA THR A 127 2.21 -3.55 11.36
C THR A 127 3.51 -4.03 10.71
N SER A 128 3.68 -5.35 10.58
CA SER A 128 4.91 -5.91 10.01
C SER A 128 4.63 -6.93 8.91
N ILE A 129 5.47 -6.90 7.89
CA ILE A 129 5.45 -7.82 6.74
C ILE A 129 6.72 -8.65 6.76
N LYS A 130 6.58 -9.96 6.62
CA LYS A 130 7.71 -10.89 6.50
C LYS A 130 7.41 -11.96 5.45
N PRO A 131 8.41 -12.63 4.88
CA PRO A 131 8.17 -13.70 3.92
C PRO A 131 7.55 -14.93 4.60
N THR A 132 6.79 -15.71 3.81
CA THR A 132 6.25 -17.01 4.24
C THR A 132 7.36 -18.03 4.48
N SER A 133 8.45 -17.97 3.72
CA SER A 133 9.60 -18.84 3.89
C SER A 133 10.67 -18.16 4.73
N VAL A 134 11.19 -18.85 5.72
CA VAL A 134 12.32 -18.38 6.58
C VAL A 134 13.65 -18.28 5.84
N THR A 135 13.74 -18.84 4.64
CA THR A 135 14.93 -18.78 3.77
C THR A 135 14.69 -17.91 2.53
N ASN A 136 13.67 -17.06 2.56
CA ASN A 136 13.35 -16.22 1.41
C ASN A 136 14.42 -15.15 1.19
N ASP A 137 14.98 -15.14 0.01
CA ASP A 137 16.00 -14.22 -0.49
C ASP A 137 15.54 -13.40 -1.70
N ASN A 138 14.23 -13.35 -1.96
CA ASN A 138 13.63 -12.46 -2.95
C ASN A 138 13.45 -11.04 -2.40
N ASN A 139 13.26 -10.08 -3.28
CA ASN A 139 12.88 -8.72 -2.91
C ASN A 139 11.52 -8.69 -2.20
N ALA A 140 11.34 -7.78 -1.26
CA ALA A 140 10.08 -7.73 -0.52
C ALA A 140 9.00 -6.92 -1.24
N LEU A 141 9.21 -5.62 -1.48
CA LEU A 141 8.26 -4.77 -2.19
C LEU A 141 8.87 -4.25 -3.50
N ILE A 142 8.17 -4.51 -4.60
CA ILE A 142 8.45 -3.86 -5.89
C ILE A 142 7.54 -2.64 -6.00
N LEU A 143 8.13 -1.46 -6.13
CA LEU A 143 7.43 -0.19 -6.21
C LEU A 143 7.20 0.17 -7.67
N SER A 144 5.95 0.35 -8.06
CA SER A 144 5.57 0.92 -9.35
C SER A 144 5.46 2.45 -9.25
N GLY A 145 5.39 3.12 -10.37
CA GLY A 145 5.43 4.57 -10.56
C GLY A 145 4.95 5.42 -9.38
N ASP A 146 3.72 5.80 -9.36
CA ASP A 146 3.11 6.79 -8.43
C ASP A 146 2.62 6.17 -7.10
N CYS A 147 3.20 5.04 -6.68
CA CYS A 147 2.78 4.37 -5.45
C CYS A 147 3.31 5.06 -4.19
N HIS A 148 2.58 4.88 -3.09
CA HIS A 148 2.98 5.36 -1.77
C HIS A 148 2.98 4.22 -0.75
N VAL A 149 4.07 4.04 0.00
CA VAL A 149 4.18 3.05 1.07
C VAL A 149 4.51 3.74 2.37
N SER A 150 3.73 3.52 3.43
CA SER A 150 3.98 4.17 4.71
C SER A 150 3.60 3.36 5.95
N ASP A 151 4.21 3.75 7.09
CA ASP A 151 3.81 3.35 8.44
C ASP A 151 3.84 1.83 8.70
N LEU A 152 4.83 1.11 8.15
CA LEU A 152 4.97 -0.34 8.31
C LEU A 152 6.43 -0.78 8.47
N THR A 153 6.60 -1.99 8.95
CA THR A 153 7.91 -2.66 9.10
C THR A 153 8.03 -3.84 8.14
N ILE A 154 9.15 -3.93 7.40
CA ILE A 154 9.51 -5.10 6.59
C ILE A 154 10.66 -5.82 7.28
N LYS A 155 10.55 -7.15 7.43
CA LYS A 155 11.53 -7.88 8.22
C LYS A 155 11.79 -9.32 7.77
N ASP A 156 12.86 -9.90 8.31
CA ASP A 156 13.17 -11.34 8.31
C ASP A 156 13.29 -11.98 6.91
N PHE A 157 13.92 -11.30 5.96
CA PHE A 157 14.31 -11.82 4.64
C PHE A 157 15.84 -11.76 4.47
N PHE A 158 16.36 -12.48 3.47
CA PHE A 158 17.79 -12.61 3.23
C PHE A 158 18.20 -11.96 1.90
N TYR A 159 19.50 -11.74 1.76
CA TYR A 159 20.10 -11.27 0.51
C TYR A 159 20.65 -12.42 -0.31
N ASN A 160 20.31 -12.42 -1.60
CA ASN A 160 20.84 -13.35 -2.60
C ASN A 160 21.91 -12.66 -3.45
N SER A 161 23.17 -13.00 -3.19
CA SER A 161 24.30 -12.39 -3.91
C SER A 161 24.37 -12.83 -5.38
N GLY A 162 23.86 -14.00 -5.73
CA GLY A 162 23.88 -14.53 -7.09
C GLY A 162 22.89 -13.80 -8.01
N ALA A 163 21.72 -13.44 -7.49
CA ALA A 163 20.69 -12.72 -8.21
C ALA A 163 20.70 -11.19 -7.95
N ASP A 164 21.46 -10.71 -6.95
CA ASP A 164 21.39 -9.36 -6.42
C ASP A 164 19.96 -8.98 -6.01
N GLU A 165 19.33 -9.88 -5.25
CA GLU A 165 17.97 -9.76 -4.70
C GLU A 165 17.98 -9.81 -3.18
N GLY A 166 16.80 -9.64 -2.55
CA GLY A 166 16.69 -9.55 -1.09
C GLY A 166 16.77 -8.12 -0.58
N TYR A 167 16.14 -7.20 -1.28
CA TYR A 167 15.94 -5.82 -0.86
C TYR A 167 14.52 -5.60 -0.37
N ALA A 168 14.37 -4.74 0.66
CA ALA A 168 13.05 -4.38 1.18
C ALA A 168 12.22 -3.60 0.15
N PHE A 169 12.84 -2.67 -0.56
CA PHE A 169 12.20 -1.83 -1.58
C PHE A 169 13.00 -1.89 -2.87
N VAL A 170 12.31 -2.14 -3.97
CA VAL A 170 12.94 -2.20 -5.29
C VAL A 170 12.17 -1.38 -6.30
N VAL A 171 12.88 -0.58 -7.07
CA VAL A 171 12.35 0.11 -8.25
C VAL A 171 13.16 -0.32 -9.46
N VAL A 172 12.48 -0.95 -10.42
CA VAL A 172 13.08 -1.46 -11.67
C VAL A 172 12.25 -1.10 -12.90
N SER A 173 11.14 -0.36 -12.71
CA SER A 173 10.22 -0.02 -13.79
C SER A 173 10.44 1.38 -14.34
N ASN A 174 9.86 1.63 -15.52
CA ASN A 174 9.82 2.97 -16.10
C ASN A 174 9.11 3.93 -15.16
N MET A 175 9.82 4.94 -14.71
CA MET A 175 9.26 6.09 -14.01
C MET A 175 9.50 7.33 -14.87
N ASP A 176 8.54 8.22 -14.88
CA ASP A 176 8.74 9.56 -15.44
C ASP A 176 8.78 10.62 -14.30
N SER A 177 8.95 11.87 -14.68
CA SER A 177 9.04 12.97 -13.71
C SER A 177 7.75 13.23 -12.91
N THR A 178 6.64 12.58 -13.28
CA THR A 178 5.32 12.77 -12.67
C THR A 178 4.89 11.57 -11.82
N THR A 179 5.65 10.48 -11.84
CA THR A 179 5.27 9.19 -11.25
C THR A 179 6.32 8.67 -10.28
N SER A 180 6.71 9.47 -9.31
CA SER A 180 7.72 9.11 -8.30
C SER A 180 7.11 8.32 -7.14
N PRO A 181 7.60 7.10 -6.83
CA PRO A 181 7.18 6.38 -5.63
C PRO A 181 7.64 7.08 -4.36
N TYR A 182 6.80 7.06 -3.34
CA TYR A 182 7.11 7.59 -2.01
C TYR A 182 7.11 6.50 -0.96
N VAL A 183 8.13 6.48 -0.11
CA VAL A 183 8.25 5.58 1.04
C VAL A 183 8.49 6.43 2.28
N GLU A 184 7.56 6.38 3.21
CA GLU A 184 7.60 7.25 4.38
C GLU A 184 7.38 6.47 5.67
N ARG A 185 8.10 6.84 6.73
CA ARG A 185 7.94 6.26 8.06
C ARG A 185 7.89 4.73 8.04
N CYS A 186 8.83 4.13 7.30
CA CYS A 186 8.98 2.69 7.24
C CYS A 186 10.23 2.23 8.00
N THR A 187 10.18 1.02 8.54
CA THR A 187 11.35 0.35 9.12
C THR A 187 11.66 -0.92 8.34
N VAL A 188 12.93 -1.09 8.00
CA VAL A 188 13.47 -2.36 7.52
C VAL A 188 14.34 -2.94 8.63
N THR A 189 14.07 -4.17 9.05
CA THR A 189 14.88 -4.84 10.05
C THR A 189 15.15 -6.28 9.63
N THR A 190 16.41 -6.56 9.32
CA THR A 190 16.84 -7.87 8.87
C THR A 190 17.96 -8.39 9.77
N LYS A 191 18.13 -9.68 9.76
CA LYS A 191 19.25 -10.38 10.40
C LYS A 191 19.74 -11.46 9.45
N GLY A 192 21.01 -11.76 9.49
CA GLY A 192 21.56 -12.89 8.76
C GLY A 192 21.20 -14.23 9.38
N SER A 193 21.56 -15.31 8.69
CA SER A 193 21.46 -16.66 9.21
C SER A 193 22.32 -16.81 10.47
N VAL A 194 21.78 -17.48 11.48
CA VAL A 194 22.52 -17.77 12.72
C VAL A 194 23.37 -19.00 12.50
N VAL A 195 24.69 -18.85 12.59
CA VAL A 195 25.63 -19.97 12.60
C VAL A 195 25.96 -20.33 14.04
N SER A 196 25.92 -21.61 14.39
CA SER A 196 26.22 -22.10 15.73
C SER A 196 27.58 -21.59 16.22
N GLY A 197 27.61 -20.96 17.40
CA GLY A 197 28.81 -20.35 17.99
C GLY A 197 29.16 -18.95 17.46
N SER A 198 28.36 -18.37 16.58
CA SER A 198 28.50 -17.00 16.08
C SER A 198 27.47 -16.05 16.73
N ASP A 199 27.47 -14.80 16.28
CA ASP A 199 26.53 -13.80 16.76
C ASP A 199 25.06 -14.26 16.64
N PRO A 200 24.34 -14.41 17.76
CA PRO A 200 22.96 -14.91 17.76
C PRO A 200 21.96 -13.98 17.08
N TYR A 201 22.35 -12.75 16.80
CA TYR A 201 21.53 -11.77 16.09
C TYR A 201 21.80 -11.72 14.59
N GLY A 202 22.78 -12.48 14.09
CA GLY A 202 23.15 -12.51 12.69
C GLY A 202 23.87 -11.26 12.18
N TYR A 203 24.35 -10.39 13.06
CA TYR A 203 25.02 -9.15 12.65
C TYR A 203 26.36 -9.38 11.93
N ALA A 204 27.00 -10.50 12.17
CA ALA A 204 28.23 -10.88 11.49
C ALA A 204 28.01 -11.59 10.14
N GLN A 205 26.78 -11.92 9.79
CA GLN A 205 26.46 -12.68 8.58
C GLN A 205 26.36 -11.77 7.36
N GLY A 206 26.87 -12.24 6.24
CA GLY A 206 26.83 -11.53 4.96
C GLY A 206 25.54 -11.73 4.15
N ASP A 207 24.56 -12.44 4.68
CA ASP A 207 23.32 -12.82 4.01
C ASP A 207 22.07 -12.12 4.55
N ALA A 208 22.22 -11.16 5.47
CA ALA A 208 21.08 -10.35 5.90
C ALA A 208 20.47 -9.59 4.74
N GLY A 209 19.15 -9.40 4.76
CA GLY A 209 18.46 -8.63 3.72
C GLY A 209 18.92 -7.16 3.68
N ARG A 210 18.80 -6.55 2.53
CA ARG A 210 19.23 -5.19 2.23
C ARG A 210 18.07 -4.19 2.28
N GLY A 211 18.38 -2.89 2.33
CA GLY A 211 17.38 -1.84 2.42
C GLY A 211 16.65 -1.59 1.11
N ALA A 212 17.18 -0.77 0.23
CA ALA A 212 16.53 -0.43 -1.04
C ALA A 212 17.48 -0.60 -2.23
N LYS A 213 16.92 -0.98 -3.41
CA LYS A 213 17.59 -1.01 -4.70
C LYS A 213 16.80 -0.19 -5.72
N LEU A 214 17.43 0.85 -6.22
CA LEU A 214 16.85 1.74 -7.23
C LEU A 214 17.65 1.64 -8.50
N ASP A 215 17.05 1.05 -9.54
CA ASP A 215 17.70 0.76 -10.80
C ASP A 215 17.06 1.55 -11.94
N GLY A 216 17.81 2.49 -12.50
CA GLY A 216 17.37 3.33 -13.61
C GLY A 216 17.56 2.71 -15.02
N ALA A 217 17.99 1.46 -15.14
CA ALA A 217 18.27 0.83 -16.42
C ALA A 217 17.10 0.85 -17.40
N ASN A 218 15.86 0.76 -16.89
CA ASN A 218 14.64 0.73 -17.68
C ASN A 218 13.90 2.08 -17.72
N ILE A 219 14.52 3.15 -17.20
CA ILE A 219 13.92 4.49 -17.26
C ILE A 219 14.19 5.06 -18.66
N ALA A 220 13.13 5.43 -19.37
CA ALA A 220 13.25 6.06 -20.68
C ALA A 220 14.11 7.33 -20.59
N SER A 221 14.99 7.54 -21.56
CA SER A 221 15.96 8.66 -21.55
C SER A 221 15.31 10.05 -21.48
N ALA A 222 14.06 10.17 -21.90
CA ALA A 222 13.27 11.40 -21.79
C ALA A 222 12.68 11.63 -20.38
N SER A 223 12.65 10.60 -19.53
CA SER A 223 12.00 10.60 -18.22
C SER A 223 13.00 10.54 -17.04
N ARG A 224 14.26 10.93 -17.28
CA ARG A 224 15.36 10.82 -16.29
C ARG A 224 15.25 11.75 -15.08
N HIS A 225 14.10 12.38 -14.89
CA HIS A 225 13.87 13.30 -13.78
C HIS A 225 13.04 12.69 -12.64
N GLY A 226 12.52 11.49 -12.83
CA GLY A 226 11.83 10.76 -11.77
C GLY A 226 12.79 10.46 -10.63
N SER A 227 12.33 10.64 -9.40
CA SER A 227 13.08 10.30 -8.20
C SER A 227 12.23 9.42 -7.29
N VAL A 228 12.87 8.65 -6.43
CA VAL A 228 12.19 7.95 -5.34
C VAL A 228 12.42 8.72 -4.05
N LEU A 229 11.37 9.04 -3.36
CA LEU A 229 11.46 9.68 -2.05
C LEU A 229 11.45 8.63 -0.94
N PHE A 230 12.48 8.67 -0.09
CA PHE A 230 12.46 8.04 1.24
C PHE A 230 12.48 9.13 2.30
N ASN A 231 11.48 9.13 3.17
CA ASN A 231 11.38 10.10 4.24
C ASN A 231 11.10 9.41 5.59
N GLU A 232 11.85 9.78 6.63
CA GLU A 232 11.69 9.24 7.98
C GLU A 232 11.78 7.72 8.08
N CYS A 233 12.60 7.08 7.25
CA CYS A 233 12.77 5.64 7.22
C CYS A 233 13.99 5.19 8.02
N THR A 234 13.89 4.00 8.62
CA THR A 234 15.00 3.38 9.36
C THR A 234 15.36 2.04 8.74
N PHE A 235 16.62 1.86 8.37
CA PHE A 235 17.13 0.64 7.78
C PHE A 235 18.13 -0.02 8.73
N ILE A 236 17.78 -1.17 9.27
CA ILE A 236 18.64 -2.00 10.12
C ILE A 236 19.03 -3.21 9.29
N THR A 237 20.18 -3.11 8.62
CA THR A 237 20.65 -4.07 7.60
C THR A 237 22.08 -4.52 7.92
N PRO A 238 22.26 -5.40 8.91
CA PRO A 238 23.59 -5.76 9.43
C PRO A 238 24.52 -6.30 8.36
N ASN A 239 25.71 -5.70 8.25
CA ASN A 239 26.75 -6.00 7.25
C ASN A 239 26.31 -5.91 5.79
N GLN A 240 25.20 -5.26 5.50
CA GLN A 240 24.64 -5.12 4.16
C GLN A 240 24.59 -3.67 3.68
N VAL A 241 23.96 -3.43 2.56
CA VAL A 241 23.74 -2.12 1.95
C VAL A 241 22.39 -1.56 2.38
N GLY A 242 22.35 -0.35 2.91
CA GLY A 242 21.13 0.35 3.25
C GLY A 242 20.38 0.81 1.99
N LEU A 243 21.08 1.50 1.08
CA LEU A 243 20.52 1.98 -0.18
C LEU A 243 21.53 1.74 -1.32
N LYS A 244 21.08 1.13 -2.41
CA LYS A 244 21.82 0.98 -3.66
C LYS A 244 21.12 1.74 -4.79
N VAL A 245 21.82 2.64 -5.45
CA VAL A 245 21.30 3.44 -6.56
C VAL A 245 22.16 3.19 -7.79
N THR A 246 21.57 2.82 -8.92
CA THR A 246 22.30 2.46 -10.13
C THR A 246 21.68 3.04 -11.39
N ASN A 247 22.45 3.04 -12.50
CA ASN A 247 21.99 3.34 -13.85
C ASN A 247 21.27 4.70 -13.99
N GLY A 248 21.84 5.74 -13.38
CA GLY A 248 21.31 7.09 -13.49
C GLY A 248 20.03 7.36 -12.70
N MET A 249 19.63 6.42 -11.83
CA MET A 249 18.49 6.64 -10.95
C MET A 249 18.75 7.78 -9.97
N ARG A 250 17.68 8.47 -9.59
CA ARG A 250 17.68 9.56 -8.62
C ARG A 250 16.94 9.16 -7.35
N VAL A 251 17.41 9.63 -6.21
CA VAL A 251 16.79 9.41 -4.90
C VAL A 251 16.76 10.70 -4.08
N GLU A 252 15.71 10.88 -3.34
CA GLU A 252 15.59 11.85 -2.26
C GLU A 252 15.56 11.09 -0.94
N TRP A 253 16.59 11.30 -0.10
CA TRP A 253 16.82 10.55 1.13
C TRP A 253 16.76 11.51 2.31
N LEU A 254 15.58 11.66 2.89
CA LEU A 254 15.28 12.69 3.90
C LEU A 254 15.03 12.04 5.27
N ASN A 255 15.70 12.51 6.30
CA ASN A 255 15.51 12.04 7.68
C ASN A 255 15.60 10.52 7.84
N CYS A 256 16.39 9.85 7.01
CA CYS A 256 16.54 8.39 7.03
C CYS A 256 17.82 7.97 7.73
N PHE A 257 17.78 6.81 8.36
CA PHE A 257 18.90 6.24 9.11
C PHE A 257 19.24 4.83 8.64
N ASN A 258 20.55 4.57 8.49
CA ASN A 258 21.09 3.23 8.25
C ASN A 258 21.86 2.79 9.50
N TYR A 259 21.43 1.69 10.11
CA TYR A 259 22.08 1.09 11.27
C TYR A 259 22.75 -0.23 10.91
N PHE A 260 23.96 -0.42 11.42
CA PHE A 260 24.78 -1.62 11.25
C PHE A 260 25.12 -1.99 9.80
N ALA A 261 24.75 -1.17 8.84
CA ALA A 261 25.07 -1.38 7.43
C ALA A 261 26.59 -1.28 7.20
N SER A 262 27.15 -2.16 6.38
CA SER A 262 28.54 -2.02 5.90
C SER A 262 28.68 -0.84 4.93
N VAL A 263 27.63 -0.57 4.18
CA VAL A 263 27.51 0.58 3.28
C VAL A 263 26.16 1.24 3.48
N GLY A 264 26.13 2.48 3.94
CA GLY A 264 24.88 3.22 4.13
C GLY A 264 24.21 3.51 2.80
N ILE A 265 24.94 4.16 1.88
CA ILE A 265 24.46 4.49 0.53
C ILE A 265 25.53 4.12 -0.48
N GLN A 266 25.15 3.38 -1.51
CA GLN A 266 25.99 2.94 -2.62
C GLN A 266 25.48 3.52 -3.95
N GLY A 267 26.24 4.42 -4.55
CA GLY A 267 25.97 4.94 -5.89
C GLY A 267 26.86 4.23 -6.93
N VAL A 268 26.27 3.74 -8.00
CA VAL A 268 26.97 3.03 -9.08
C VAL A 268 26.43 3.47 -10.44
N GLN A 269 27.29 3.56 -11.46
CA GLN A 269 26.90 3.80 -12.86
C GLN A 269 26.07 5.08 -13.06
N GLY A 270 26.60 6.21 -12.60
CA GLY A 270 25.95 7.51 -12.80
C GLY A 270 24.72 7.77 -11.91
N ALA A 271 24.62 7.06 -10.79
CA ALA A 271 23.60 7.34 -9.78
C ALA A 271 23.67 8.80 -9.29
N THR A 272 22.51 9.39 -9.02
CA THR A 272 22.39 10.75 -8.49
C THR A 272 21.52 10.77 -7.23
N GLY A 273 21.90 11.58 -6.30
CA GLY A 273 21.19 11.71 -5.03
C GLY A 273 21.09 13.15 -4.55
#